data_6bffbc5b64407ef17fd4bfec34f40a5f
#
_entry.id   6bffbc5b64407ef17fd4bfec34f40a5f
#
_cell.length_a   1.000
_cell.length_b   1.000
_cell.length_c   1.000
_cell.angle_alpha   90.00
_cell.angle_beta   90.00
_cell.angle_gamma   90.00
#
_symmetry.space_group_name_H-M   'P 1'
#
loop_
_entity.id
_entity.type
_entity.pdbx_description
1 polymer ?
#
loop_
_entity_poly.entity_id
_entity_poly.type
_entity_poly.pdbx_seq_one_letter_code
_entity_poly.pdbx_strand_id
1 'polypeptide(L)'
;LQTVRPSLVPQLLERLRKAQPHLVVQIYELSGLEIERRLLNGSLDIGISYLPPRQPGLHGLLLYEDELQLVIPDTHPLKDFKKVSIRQAAELPMLMLGEEFQIRQIWQAQLASQGRRPQVQAEMNNMAGILDSLAHTALATILPGRAKEAAEDDQGLLWKPLSEPR
;
A
#
# COMPACT_ATOMS: atom_id res chain seq x y z
N LEU A 1 7.56 -3.11 4.39
CA LEU A 1 6.24 -2.97 3.77
C LEU A 1 5.51 -1.79 4.38
N GLN A 2 5.48 -0.66 3.70
CA GLN A 2 4.86 0.60 4.17
C GLN A 2 3.34 0.47 4.40
N THR A 3 2.73 -0.62 3.96
CA THR A 3 1.30 -0.89 4.04
C THR A 3 0.92 -1.94 5.07
N VAL A 4 1.89 -2.47 5.80
CA VAL A 4 1.62 -3.34 6.94
C VAL A 4 1.10 -2.47 8.08
N ARG A 5 0.10 -2.97 8.77
CA ARG A 5 -0.51 -2.31 9.92
C ARG A 5 0.55 -1.70 10.85
N PRO A 6 0.53 -0.41 11.14
CA PRO A 6 1.58 0.24 11.95
C PRO A 6 1.78 -0.40 13.32
N SER A 7 0.70 -0.95 13.87
CA SER A 7 0.73 -1.65 15.17
C SER A 7 1.34 -3.05 15.12
N LEU A 8 1.52 -3.66 13.94
CA LEU A 8 2.00 -5.04 13.84
C LEU A 8 3.44 -5.19 14.30
N VAL A 9 4.33 -4.33 13.82
CA VAL A 9 5.76 -4.39 14.16
C VAL A 9 6.01 -4.19 15.65
N PRO A 10 5.46 -3.14 16.31
CA PRO A 10 5.59 -2.97 17.76
C PRO A 10 5.06 -4.17 18.56
N GLN A 11 3.89 -4.71 18.19
CA GLN A 11 3.33 -5.87 18.88
C GLN A 11 4.18 -7.14 18.70
N LEU A 12 4.72 -7.35 17.50
CA LEU A 12 5.62 -8.46 17.22
C LEU A 12 6.90 -8.35 18.04
N LEU A 13 7.52 -7.19 18.08
CA LEU A 13 8.72 -6.93 18.88
C LEU A 13 8.48 -7.18 20.38
N GLU A 14 7.37 -6.68 20.89
CA GLU A 14 7.00 -6.89 22.32
C GLU A 14 6.85 -8.38 22.64
N ARG A 15 6.18 -9.16 21.77
CA ARG A 15 6.01 -10.60 21.94
C ARG A 15 7.34 -11.35 21.83
N LEU A 16 8.15 -11.02 20.83
CA LEU A 16 9.46 -11.65 20.64
C LEU A 16 10.39 -11.37 21.83
N ARG A 17 10.44 -10.13 22.31
CA ARG A 17 11.23 -9.74 23.47
C ARG A 17 10.85 -10.53 24.73
N LYS A 18 9.54 -10.77 24.94
CA LYS A 18 9.06 -11.58 26.07
C LYS A 18 9.37 -13.08 25.92
N ALA A 19 9.24 -13.61 24.72
CA ALA A 19 9.45 -15.04 24.46
C ALA A 19 10.94 -15.41 24.35
N GLN A 20 11.76 -14.51 23.80
CA GLN A 20 13.17 -14.74 23.49
C GLN A 20 14.00 -13.48 23.83
N PRO A 21 14.32 -13.23 25.10
CA PRO A 21 14.95 -11.96 25.53
C PRO A 21 16.33 -11.69 24.91
N HIS A 22 17.01 -12.73 24.42
CA HIS A 22 18.36 -12.62 23.83
C HIS A 22 18.33 -12.52 22.29
N LEU A 23 17.13 -12.60 21.66
CA LEU A 23 17.01 -12.52 20.22
C LEU A 23 17.25 -11.07 19.76
N VAL A 24 18.21 -10.90 18.85
CA VAL A 24 18.41 -9.63 18.14
C VAL A 24 17.56 -9.65 16.88
N VAL A 25 16.62 -8.73 16.77
CA VAL A 25 15.71 -8.61 15.63
C VAL A 25 16.14 -7.44 14.76
N GLN A 26 16.34 -7.69 13.46
CA GLN A 26 16.58 -6.65 12.47
C GLN A 26 15.35 -6.54 11.56
N ILE A 27 14.86 -5.33 11.36
CA ILE A 27 13.67 -5.06 10.56
C ILE A 27 14.06 -4.18 9.39
N TYR A 28 13.70 -4.61 8.19
CA TYR A 28 13.97 -3.90 6.95
C TYR A 28 12.66 -3.55 6.26
N GLU A 29 12.59 -2.36 5.72
CA GLU A 29 11.51 -1.95 4.84
C GLU A 29 12.00 -2.04 3.39
N LEU A 30 11.42 -2.95 2.62
CA LEU A 30 11.88 -3.32 1.29
C LEU A 30 10.70 -3.46 0.32
N SER A 31 10.97 -3.38 -1.00
CA SER A 31 9.99 -3.76 -2.00
C SER A 31 9.69 -5.26 -1.96
N GLY A 32 8.51 -5.68 -2.45
CA GLY A 32 8.13 -7.10 -2.46
C GLY A 32 9.14 -7.98 -3.20
N LEU A 33 9.67 -7.50 -4.33
CA LEU A 33 10.68 -8.21 -5.11
C LEU A 33 11.99 -8.40 -4.32
N GLU A 34 12.43 -7.38 -3.60
CA GLU A 34 13.64 -7.45 -2.79
C GLU A 34 13.45 -8.37 -1.57
N ILE A 35 12.26 -8.39 -0.98
CA ILE A 35 11.91 -9.35 0.08
C ILE A 35 12.05 -10.78 -0.44
N GLU A 36 11.42 -11.09 -1.57
CA GLU A 36 11.47 -12.43 -2.15
C GLU A 36 12.90 -12.86 -2.52
N ARG A 37 13.68 -11.95 -3.12
CA ARG A 37 15.08 -12.21 -3.46
C ARG A 37 15.91 -12.53 -2.22
N ARG A 38 15.72 -11.79 -1.12
CA ARG A 38 16.48 -12.01 0.12
C ARG A 38 16.05 -13.24 0.89
N LEU A 39 14.77 -13.62 0.81
CA LEU A 39 14.30 -14.90 1.34
C LEU A 39 14.94 -16.07 0.61
N LEU A 40 15.00 -16.03 -0.72
CA LEU A 40 15.58 -17.11 -1.55
C LEU A 40 17.10 -17.27 -1.35
N ASN A 41 17.83 -16.20 -1.11
CA ASN A 41 19.27 -16.26 -0.86
C ASN A 41 19.65 -16.42 0.62
N GLY A 42 18.66 -16.55 1.53
CA GLY A 42 18.88 -16.75 2.96
C GLY A 42 19.37 -15.52 3.72
N SER A 43 19.34 -14.33 3.14
CA SER A 43 19.69 -13.08 3.84
C SER A 43 18.52 -12.41 4.57
N LEU A 44 17.35 -13.03 4.54
CA LEU A 44 16.17 -12.68 5.28
C LEU A 44 15.47 -13.97 5.75
N ASP A 45 15.10 -14.07 7.00
CA ASP A 45 14.47 -15.26 7.57
C ASP A 45 12.95 -15.26 7.32
N ILE A 46 12.31 -14.10 7.43
CA ILE A 46 10.86 -13.94 7.28
C ILE A 46 10.57 -12.68 6.50
N GLY A 47 9.59 -12.73 5.60
CA GLY A 47 9.08 -11.59 4.87
C GLY A 47 7.57 -11.45 5.02
N ILE A 48 7.08 -10.21 5.09
CA ILE A 48 5.65 -9.90 4.97
C ILE A 48 5.47 -9.19 3.65
N SER A 49 4.66 -9.77 2.76
CA SER A 49 4.47 -9.27 1.39
C SER A 49 3.08 -9.65 0.87
N TYR A 50 2.80 -9.31 -0.37
CA TYR A 50 1.57 -9.70 -1.04
C TYR A 50 1.61 -11.15 -1.51
N LEU A 51 0.46 -11.82 -1.53
CA LEU A 51 0.29 -13.17 -2.06
C LEU A 51 -0.37 -13.15 -3.45
N PRO A 52 -0.08 -14.12 -4.30
CA PRO A 52 0.95 -15.17 -4.16
C PRO A 52 2.37 -14.62 -4.35
N PRO A 53 3.41 -15.28 -3.80
CA PRO A 53 4.79 -14.95 -4.14
C PRO A 53 5.01 -15.07 -5.65
N ARG A 54 5.87 -14.21 -6.21
CA ARG A 54 6.20 -14.22 -7.65
C ARG A 54 7.28 -15.23 -7.98
N GLN A 55 8.17 -15.48 -7.02
CA GLN A 55 9.29 -16.37 -7.19
C GLN A 55 8.93 -17.80 -6.77
N PRO A 56 9.25 -18.84 -7.58
CA PRO A 56 9.07 -20.21 -7.17
C PRO A 56 9.96 -20.55 -5.96
N GLY A 57 9.50 -21.48 -5.13
CA GLY A 57 10.23 -21.91 -3.94
C GLY A 57 9.91 -21.13 -2.66
N LEU A 58 9.07 -20.10 -2.73
CA LEU A 58 8.55 -19.40 -1.56
C LEU A 58 7.14 -19.90 -1.22
N HIS A 59 6.91 -20.08 0.07
CA HIS A 59 5.59 -20.41 0.62
C HIS A 59 5.07 -19.26 1.47
N GLY A 60 3.81 -18.89 1.27
CA GLY A 60 3.18 -17.81 2.00
C GLY A 60 1.96 -18.28 2.80
N LEU A 61 1.78 -17.68 3.96
CA LEU A 61 0.56 -17.80 4.77
C LEU A 61 -0.22 -16.51 4.65
N LEU A 62 -1.51 -16.60 4.34
CA LEU A 62 -2.41 -15.45 4.32
C LEU A 62 -2.58 -14.92 5.75
N LEU A 63 -2.18 -13.68 5.99
CA LEU A 63 -2.38 -12.98 7.25
C LEU A 63 -3.73 -12.25 7.28
N TYR A 64 -4.06 -11.54 6.20
CA TYR A 64 -5.33 -10.82 6.01
C TYR A 64 -5.51 -10.47 4.54
N GLU A 65 -6.73 -10.15 4.19
CA GLU A 65 -7.10 -9.54 2.91
C GLU A 65 -7.34 -8.04 3.10
N ASP A 66 -7.08 -7.25 2.04
CA ASP A 66 -7.30 -5.82 2.05
C ASP A 66 -7.78 -5.36 0.66
N GLU A 67 -8.50 -4.25 0.63
CA GLU A 67 -9.02 -3.67 -0.61
C GLU A 67 -8.31 -2.35 -0.90
N LEU A 68 -8.06 -2.09 -2.19
CA LEU A 68 -7.55 -0.79 -2.61
C LEU A 68 -8.64 0.28 -2.44
N GLN A 69 -8.26 1.42 -1.91
CA GLN A 69 -9.09 2.60 -1.76
C GLN A 69 -8.46 3.79 -2.48
N LEU A 70 -9.32 4.65 -3.01
CA LEU A 70 -8.92 5.96 -3.48
C LEU A 70 -8.76 6.89 -2.29
N VAL A 71 -7.61 7.55 -2.20
CA VAL A 71 -7.33 8.57 -1.18
C VAL A 71 -7.26 9.94 -1.86
N ILE A 72 -8.03 10.88 -1.35
CA ILE A 72 -8.17 12.24 -1.88
C ILE A 72 -8.21 13.26 -0.73
N PRO A 73 -7.80 14.51 -0.94
CA PRO A 73 -8.03 15.56 0.04
C PRO A 73 -9.52 15.85 0.24
N ASP A 74 -9.89 16.35 1.39
CA ASP A 74 -11.29 16.72 1.74
C ASP A 74 -11.83 17.90 0.91
N THR A 75 -10.96 18.62 0.23
CA THR A 75 -11.28 19.68 -0.73
C THR A 75 -11.59 19.16 -2.14
N HIS A 76 -11.34 17.86 -2.40
CA HIS A 76 -11.48 17.27 -3.74
C HIS A 76 -12.94 17.23 -4.23
N PRO A 77 -13.23 17.42 -5.54
CA PRO A 77 -14.60 17.38 -6.08
C PRO A 77 -15.38 16.09 -5.78
N LEU A 78 -14.69 14.97 -5.58
CA LEU A 78 -15.32 13.67 -5.26
C LEU A 78 -15.54 13.46 -3.74
N LYS A 79 -15.36 14.47 -2.91
CA LYS A 79 -15.46 14.34 -1.45
C LYS A 79 -16.80 13.80 -0.96
N ASP A 80 -17.88 14.17 -1.62
CA ASP A 80 -19.24 13.81 -1.21
C ASP A 80 -19.69 12.43 -1.71
N PHE A 81 -18.89 11.80 -2.59
CA PHE A 81 -19.17 10.45 -3.08
C PHE A 81 -18.84 9.41 -2.00
N LYS A 82 -19.78 8.51 -1.71
CA LYS A 82 -19.56 7.40 -0.78
C LYS A 82 -18.63 6.32 -1.35
N LYS A 83 -18.67 6.11 -2.68
CA LYS A 83 -17.82 5.20 -3.44
C LYS A 83 -17.46 5.85 -4.76
N VAL A 84 -16.28 5.52 -5.29
CA VAL A 84 -15.79 6.01 -6.57
C VAL A 84 -15.57 4.83 -7.50
N SER A 85 -16.07 4.89 -8.74
CA SER A 85 -15.81 3.82 -9.69
C SER A 85 -14.34 3.81 -10.12
N ILE A 86 -13.84 2.62 -10.48
CA ILE A 86 -12.48 2.47 -11.03
C ILE A 86 -12.29 3.40 -12.24
N ARG A 87 -13.33 3.54 -13.07
CA ARG A 87 -13.31 4.44 -14.23
C ARG A 87 -13.07 5.90 -13.82
N GLN A 88 -13.80 6.41 -12.82
CA GLN A 88 -13.62 7.78 -12.32
C GLN A 88 -12.24 7.96 -11.72
N ALA A 89 -11.78 6.99 -10.92
CA ALA A 89 -10.45 7.03 -10.32
C ALA A 89 -9.33 7.06 -11.37
N ALA A 90 -9.49 6.33 -12.49
CA ALA A 90 -8.53 6.29 -13.58
C ALA A 90 -8.33 7.63 -14.29
N GLU A 91 -9.32 8.52 -14.22
CA GLU A 91 -9.30 9.84 -14.88
C GLU A 91 -8.68 10.94 -13.97
N LEU A 92 -8.35 10.61 -12.73
CA LEU A 92 -7.79 11.58 -11.79
C LEU A 92 -6.27 11.72 -11.97
N PRO A 93 -5.74 12.94 -11.78
CA PRO A 93 -4.31 13.13 -11.65
C PRO A 93 -3.81 12.50 -10.36
N MET A 94 -2.79 11.64 -10.45
CA MET A 94 -2.35 10.82 -9.34
C MET A 94 -0.91 11.10 -8.91
N LEU A 95 -0.72 11.12 -7.58
CA LEU A 95 0.56 10.95 -6.92
C LEU A 95 0.66 9.48 -6.47
N MET A 96 1.62 8.74 -6.97
CA MET A 96 1.67 7.30 -6.75
C MET A 96 3.03 6.83 -6.23
N LEU A 97 3.03 5.64 -5.65
CA LEU A 97 4.27 4.89 -5.42
C LEU A 97 4.90 4.51 -6.77
N GLY A 98 6.21 4.40 -6.81
CA GLY A 98 6.97 3.98 -7.99
C GLY A 98 6.55 2.60 -8.51
N GLU A 99 6.94 2.27 -9.74
CA GLU A 99 6.54 1.03 -10.41
C GLU A 99 7.09 -0.26 -9.75
N GLU A 100 8.12 -0.15 -8.93
CA GLU A 100 8.69 -1.25 -8.13
C GLU A 100 7.75 -1.71 -7.01
N PHE A 101 6.77 -0.89 -6.63
CA PHE A 101 5.82 -1.23 -5.57
C PHE A 101 4.63 -2.04 -6.10
N GLN A 102 4.31 -3.11 -5.41
CA GLN A 102 3.25 -4.03 -5.83
C GLN A 102 1.87 -3.38 -5.91
N ILE A 103 1.56 -2.43 -5.02
CA ILE A 103 0.31 -1.66 -5.07
C ILE A 103 0.16 -0.96 -6.41
N ARG A 104 1.23 -0.30 -6.89
CA ARG A 104 1.23 0.34 -8.19
C ARG A 104 0.92 -0.66 -9.30
N GLN A 105 1.54 -1.83 -9.27
CA GLN A 105 1.35 -2.87 -10.28
C GLN A 105 -0.05 -3.48 -10.24
N ILE A 106 -0.63 -3.70 -9.04
CA ILE A 106 -2.01 -4.16 -8.87
C ILE A 106 -2.98 -3.15 -9.50
N TRP A 107 -2.80 -1.87 -9.19
CA TRP A 107 -3.63 -0.81 -9.76
C TRP A 107 -3.52 -0.73 -11.28
N GLN A 108 -2.30 -0.76 -11.82
CA GLN A 108 -2.06 -0.78 -13.26
C GLN A 108 -2.70 -1.99 -13.95
N ALA A 109 -2.58 -3.18 -13.37
CA ALA A 109 -3.20 -4.40 -13.89
C ALA A 109 -4.73 -4.30 -13.91
N GLN A 110 -5.33 -3.76 -12.84
CA GLN A 110 -6.77 -3.54 -12.76
C GLN A 110 -7.26 -2.54 -13.82
N LEU A 111 -6.53 -1.47 -14.07
CA LEU A 111 -6.86 -0.53 -15.14
C LEU A 111 -6.65 -1.11 -16.53
N ALA A 112 -5.57 -1.86 -16.73
CA ALA A 112 -5.25 -2.47 -18.01
C ALA A 112 -6.33 -3.48 -18.47
N SER A 113 -6.96 -4.20 -17.53
CA SER A 113 -8.12 -5.07 -17.83
C SER A 113 -9.32 -4.33 -18.41
N GLN A 114 -9.38 -3.01 -18.23
CA GLN A 114 -10.40 -2.10 -18.75
C GLN A 114 -9.87 -1.21 -19.90
N GLY A 115 -8.68 -1.52 -20.45
CA GLY A 115 -8.04 -0.74 -21.51
C GLY A 115 -7.59 0.66 -21.06
N ARG A 116 -7.33 0.86 -19.77
CA ARG A 116 -6.98 2.14 -19.16
C ARG A 116 -5.57 2.13 -18.57
N ARG A 117 -5.06 3.32 -18.27
CA ARG A 117 -3.80 3.56 -17.56
C ARG A 117 -4.00 4.67 -16.51
N PRO A 118 -3.26 4.66 -15.39
CA PRO A 118 -3.33 5.75 -14.42
C PRO A 118 -2.72 7.03 -14.99
N GLN A 119 -3.28 8.17 -14.61
CA GLN A 119 -2.72 9.49 -14.96
C GLN A 119 -1.73 9.93 -13.89
N VAL A 120 -0.52 9.42 -13.93
CA VAL A 120 0.52 9.72 -12.95
C VAL A 120 1.14 11.09 -13.23
N GLN A 121 1.04 12.00 -12.27
CA GLN A 121 1.67 13.32 -12.33
C GLN A 121 2.92 13.41 -11.45
N ALA A 122 2.98 12.61 -10.38
CA ALA A 122 4.16 12.54 -9.52
C ALA A 122 4.32 11.14 -8.93
N GLU A 123 5.55 10.79 -8.60
CA GLU A 123 5.91 9.53 -7.97
C GLU A 123 6.76 9.76 -6.72
N MET A 124 6.53 8.95 -5.70
CA MET A 124 7.31 8.90 -4.48
C MET A 124 7.62 7.45 -4.10
N ASN A 125 8.66 7.26 -3.31
CA ASN A 125 9.07 5.93 -2.85
C ASN A 125 8.62 5.60 -1.42
N ASN A 126 7.83 6.48 -0.79
CA ASN A 126 7.32 6.26 0.57
C ASN A 126 5.89 6.77 0.72
N MET A 127 5.11 6.04 1.50
CA MET A 127 3.68 6.30 1.69
C MET A 127 3.43 7.54 2.56
N ALA A 128 4.24 7.79 3.57
CA ALA A 128 4.08 8.96 4.43
C ALA A 128 4.19 10.26 3.62
N GLY A 129 5.22 10.37 2.77
CA GLY A 129 5.37 11.52 1.89
C GLY A 129 4.21 11.70 0.90
N ILE A 130 3.61 10.59 0.42
CA ILE A 130 2.40 10.65 -0.40
C ILE A 130 1.24 11.25 0.39
N LEU A 131 0.96 10.72 1.58
CA LEU A 131 -0.16 11.19 2.43
C LEU A 131 0.01 12.67 2.79
N ASP A 132 1.21 13.08 3.21
CA ASP A 132 1.51 14.48 3.52
C ASP A 132 1.31 15.39 2.31
N SER A 133 1.77 14.94 1.13
CA SER A 133 1.64 15.73 -0.10
C SER A 133 0.20 15.86 -0.56
N LEU A 134 -0.63 14.82 -0.38
CA LEU A 134 -2.05 14.85 -0.76
C LEU A 134 -2.82 15.92 -0.01
N ALA A 135 -2.53 16.13 1.27
CA ALA A 135 -3.19 17.17 2.08
C ALA A 135 -3.02 18.59 1.50
N HIS A 136 -2.00 18.80 0.67
CA HIS A 136 -1.63 20.11 0.10
C HIS A 136 -1.77 20.20 -1.42
N THR A 137 -2.34 19.17 -2.06
CA THR A 137 -2.48 19.09 -3.52
C THR A 137 -3.90 18.72 -3.92
N ALA A 138 -4.24 18.84 -5.20
CA ALA A 138 -5.49 18.31 -5.76
C ALA A 138 -5.31 16.89 -6.35
N LEU A 139 -4.19 16.22 -6.03
CA LEU A 139 -3.90 14.88 -6.52
C LEU A 139 -4.65 13.81 -5.74
N ALA A 140 -4.79 12.65 -6.35
CA ALA A 140 -5.33 11.45 -5.73
C ALA A 140 -4.27 10.36 -5.66
N THR A 141 -4.46 9.37 -4.80
CA THR A 141 -3.64 8.14 -4.81
C THR A 141 -4.50 6.90 -4.57
N ILE A 142 -3.91 5.73 -4.79
CA ILE A 142 -4.50 4.43 -4.47
C ILE A 142 -3.63 3.74 -3.43
N LEU A 143 -4.24 3.38 -2.31
CA LEU A 143 -3.57 2.68 -1.20
C LEU A 143 -4.48 1.58 -0.65
N PRO A 144 -3.93 0.56 0.02
CA PRO A 144 -4.73 -0.40 0.77
C PRO A 144 -5.52 0.28 1.89
N GLY A 145 -6.74 -0.17 2.14
CA GLY A 145 -7.61 0.44 3.16
C GLY A 145 -7.00 0.48 4.56
N ARG A 146 -6.22 -0.54 4.91
CA ARG A 146 -5.51 -0.60 6.20
C ARG A 146 -4.39 0.43 6.35
N ALA A 147 -3.89 0.98 5.25
CA ALA A 147 -2.94 2.08 5.30
C ALA A 147 -3.53 3.33 5.99
N LYS A 148 -4.85 3.45 6.08
CA LYS A 148 -5.54 4.48 6.85
C LYS A 148 -5.12 4.50 8.33
N GLU A 149 -4.78 3.34 8.90
CA GLU A 149 -4.30 3.26 10.28
C GLU A 149 -2.93 3.92 10.50
N ALA A 150 -2.18 4.18 9.40
CA ALA A 150 -0.89 4.89 9.41
C ALA A 150 -1.04 6.39 9.14
N ALA A 151 -2.19 6.82 8.62
CA ALA A 151 -2.49 8.23 8.42
C ALA A 151 -2.85 8.87 9.76
N GLU A 152 -2.38 10.08 10.00
CA GLU A 152 -2.82 10.87 11.14
C GLU A 152 -4.29 11.27 10.95
N ASP A 153 -5.08 11.24 12.03
CA ASP A 153 -6.53 11.49 11.98
C ASP A 153 -6.89 12.90 11.45
N ASP A 154 -5.95 13.82 11.48
CA ASP A 154 -6.16 15.26 11.20
C ASP A 154 -5.58 15.72 9.83
N GLN A 155 -5.21 14.81 8.95
CA GLN A 155 -4.59 15.16 7.65
C GLN A 155 -5.59 15.67 6.59
N GLY A 156 -6.90 15.77 6.88
CA GLY A 156 -7.90 16.19 5.89
C GLY A 156 -8.00 15.28 4.67
N LEU A 157 -7.74 13.98 4.85
CA LEU A 157 -7.78 12.98 3.77
C LEU A 157 -9.04 12.12 3.86
N LEU A 158 -9.65 11.87 2.72
CA LEU A 158 -10.82 11.01 2.57
C LEU A 158 -10.44 9.70 1.87
N TRP A 159 -10.83 8.60 2.46
CA TRP A 159 -10.63 7.24 1.95
C TRP A 159 -11.94 6.75 1.34
N LYS A 160 -11.94 6.48 0.05
CA LYS A 160 -13.13 6.11 -0.71
C LYS A 160 -12.99 4.69 -1.24
N PRO A 161 -13.91 3.79 -0.88
CA PRO A 161 -13.97 2.46 -1.50
C PRO A 161 -14.11 2.58 -3.02
N LEU A 162 -13.38 1.74 -3.75
CA LEU A 162 -13.55 1.59 -5.18
C LEU A 162 -14.76 0.68 -5.47
N SER A 163 -15.47 0.97 -6.54
CA SER A 163 -16.54 0.11 -7.04
C SER A 163 -16.26 -0.30 -8.46
N GLU A 164 -16.65 -1.53 -8.79
CA GLU A 164 -16.66 -1.99 -10.19
C GLU A 164 -17.52 -1.06 -11.04
N PRO A 165 -17.18 -0.85 -12.32
CA PRO A 165 -18.05 -0.13 -13.24
C PRO A 165 -19.36 -0.93 -13.39
N ARG A 166 -20.48 -0.23 -13.24
CA ARG A 166 -21.80 -0.79 -13.61
C ARG A 166 -21.92 -0.84 -15.11
#